data_cc5cde95c0041aadc8852ea549843c14
#
_entry.id   cc5cde95c0041aadc8852ea549843c14
#
_cell.length_a   1.000
_cell.length_b   1.000
_cell.length_c   1.000
_cell.angle_alpha   90.00
_cell.angle_beta   90.00
_cell.angle_gamma   90.00
#
_symmetry.space_group_name_H-M   'P 1'
#
loop_
_entity.id
_entity.type
_entity.pdbx_description
1 polymer ?
#
loop_
_entity_poly.entity_id
_entity_poly.type
_entity_poly.pdbx_seq_one_letter_code
_entity_poly.pdbx_strand_id
1 'polypeptide(L)'
;NAYKLTSEMATTEEYAQQYKYDHSLFIADYNVTFNVDWNQLNEKQMIFGTPYTSYSVNYTMRAPSAGSQSNNGKDDSSTRGIPKSNEWDAILDKANQDWKDNTSGYIKNWSGKYSFGQDNYANASDRAVRGYGSARYWNSHYSALGSHPNVSFRPVLEVLNPDTLGSDGLKVVTLDLNGGKLGGSSEDIQIIVKNGSTFTAPMSGGLTRPDGDTGSYFMWLGSNGKLYAPGASVPADVTKLTAQFALSEQFTLKPGGTYYFDLSAMGIPGTVNDALPDSTLHYVPFTYAGTVNAYKLTSEMAT
;
A
#
# COMPACT_ATOMS: atom_id res chain seq x y z
N ASN A 1 16.92 -16.05 -10.37
CA ASN A 1 16.46 -17.18 -11.17
C ASN A 1 15.84 -18.23 -10.23
N ALA A 2 14.52 -18.22 -10.14
CA ALA A 2 13.72 -19.15 -9.36
C ALA A 2 12.50 -19.57 -10.19
N TYR A 3 11.82 -20.63 -9.77
CA TYR A 3 10.59 -21.05 -10.43
C TYR A 3 9.37 -20.41 -9.81
N LYS A 4 8.31 -20.26 -10.58
CA LYS A 4 6.94 -20.06 -10.10
C LYS A 4 6.01 -21.11 -10.68
N LEU A 5 4.93 -21.38 -9.99
CA LEU A 5 3.84 -22.22 -10.49
C LEU A 5 2.75 -21.33 -11.10
N THR A 6 2.06 -21.87 -12.09
CA THR A 6 0.91 -21.23 -12.74
C THR A 6 -0.40 -21.94 -12.45
N SER A 7 -0.33 -23.10 -11.81
CA SER A 7 -1.48 -23.93 -11.44
C SER A 7 -1.09 -24.89 -10.30
N GLU A 8 -2.06 -25.59 -9.75
CA GLU A 8 -1.83 -26.65 -8.78
C GLU A 8 -1.07 -27.83 -9.38
N MET A 9 0.24 -27.82 -9.29
CA MET A 9 1.08 -28.93 -9.72
C MET A 9 2.05 -29.32 -8.61
N ALA A 10 2.26 -30.63 -8.45
CA ALA A 10 3.32 -31.14 -7.59
C ALA A 10 4.68 -30.71 -8.15
N THR A 11 5.52 -30.13 -7.30
CA THR A 11 6.80 -29.58 -7.70
C THR A 11 7.92 -30.55 -7.36
N THR A 12 8.63 -31.05 -8.39
CA THR A 12 9.88 -31.77 -8.25
C THR A 12 11.05 -30.89 -8.68
N GLU A 13 12.27 -31.27 -8.32
CA GLU A 13 13.48 -30.55 -8.77
C GLU A 13 13.57 -30.52 -10.30
N GLU A 14 13.24 -31.64 -10.96
CA GLU A 14 13.22 -31.76 -12.41
C GLU A 14 12.19 -30.80 -13.04
N TYR A 15 10.98 -30.76 -12.50
CA TYR A 15 9.92 -29.86 -12.93
C TYR A 15 10.30 -28.39 -12.73
N ALA A 16 10.85 -28.04 -11.56
CA ALA A 16 11.27 -26.68 -11.25
C ALA A 16 12.34 -26.14 -12.21
N GLN A 17 13.24 -27.00 -12.70
CA GLN A 17 14.28 -26.58 -13.66
C GLN A 17 13.68 -26.09 -14.99
N GLN A 18 12.53 -26.62 -15.40
CA GLN A 18 11.83 -26.22 -16.63
C GLN A 18 11.11 -24.87 -16.51
N TYR A 19 10.77 -24.47 -15.29
CA TYR A 19 9.97 -23.26 -15.01
C TYR A 19 10.76 -22.14 -14.34
N LYS A 20 12.06 -22.27 -14.31
CA LYS A 20 12.95 -21.17 -13.87
C LYS A 20 13.01 -20.08 -14.90
N TYR A 21 12.95 -18.85 -14.44
CA TYR A 21 13.16 -17.67 -15.27
C TYR A 21 13.67 -16.52 -14.42
N ASP A 22 14.28 -15.54 -15.07
CA ASP A 22 14.69 -14.33 -14.41
C ASP A 22 13.50 -13.37 -14.27
N HIS A 23 13.21 -12.96 -13.06
CA HIS A 23 12.12 -12.06 -12.75
C HIS A 23 12.43 -11.24 -11.51
N SER A 24 11.75 -10.11 -11.38
CA SER A 24 11.90 -9.20 -10.26
C SER A 24 10.65 -9.18 -9.41
N LEU A 25 10.85 -9.30 -8.11
CA LEU A 25 9.78 -9.36 -7.12
C LEU A 25 9.97 -8.29 -6.06
N PHE A 26 8.86 -7.67 -5.66
CA PHE A 26 8.72 -7.05 -4.35
C PHE A 26 8.03 -8.05 -3.44
N ILE A 27 8.50 -8.22 -2.22
CA ILE A 27 7.86 -9.08 -1.23
C ILE A 27 7.37 -8.24 -0.06
N ALA A 28 6.19 -8.56 0.44
CA ALA A 28 5.65 -7.85 1.60
C ALA A 28 6.52 -8.08 2.84
N ASP A 29 6.88 -7.01 3.55
CA ASP A 29 7.65 -7.09 4.80
C ASP A 29 6.89 -7.81 5.90
N TYR A 30 5.57 -7.83 5.81
CA TYR A 30 4.65 -8.42 6.77
C TYR A 30 3.73 -9.44 6.12
N ASN A 31 3.21 -10.34 6.90
CA ASN A 31 1.99 -11.07 6.54
C ASN A 31 0.84 -10.06 6.51
N VAL A 32 0.19 -9.90 5.36
CA VAL A 32 -0.85 -8.86 5.18
C VAL A 32 -2.20 -9.27 5.75
N THR A 33 -2.47 -10.58 5.79
CA THR A 33 -3.66 -11.16 6.43
C THR A 33 -3.30 -12.46 7.14
N PHE A 34 -4.13 -12.89 8.08
CA PHE A 34 -4.04 -14.17 8.76
C PHE A 34 -5.45 -14.77 8.95
N ASN A 35 -5.53 -15.99 9.46
CA ASN A 35 -6.76 -16.74 9.58
C ASN A 35 -7.45 -16.93 8.23
N VAL A 36 -6.70 -17.33 7.24
CA VAL A 36 -7.10 -17.55 5.86
C VAL A 36 -6.74 -18.97 5.46
N ASP A 37 -7.51 -19.59 4.59
CA ASP A 37 -7.15 -20.86 3.97
C ASP A 37 -6.64 -20.68 2.53
N TRP A 38 -5.96 -21.71 2.04
CA TRP A 38 -5.34 -21.67 0.72
C TRP A 38 -6.38 -21.56 -0.39
N ASN A 39 -7.52 -22.24 -0.26
CA ASN A 39 -8.57 -22.21 -1.26
C ASN A 39 -9.22 -20.85 -1.37
N GLN A 40 -9.43 -20.14 -0.25
CA GLN A 40 -9.90 -18.75 -0.27
C GLN A 40 -8.96 -17.83 -1.07
N LEU A 41 -7.65 -18.00 -0.90
CA LEU A 41 -6.66 -17.26 -1.68
C LEU A 41 -6.67 -17.68 -3.15
N ASN A 42 -6.81 -18.98 -3.43
CA ASN A 42 -6.82 -19.51 -4.79
C ASN A 42 -8.07 -19.10 -5.57
N GLU A 43 -9.22 -19.08 -4.94
CA GLU A 43 -10.48 -18.55 -5.52
C GLU A 43 -10.36 -17.08 -5.96
N LYS A 44 -9.55 -16.31 -5.25
CA LYS A 44 -9.21 -14.93 -5.59
C LYS A 44 -8.02 -14.82 -6.55
N GLN A 45 -7.53 -15.93 -7.07
CA GLN A 45 -6.35 -16.04 -7.93
C GLN A 45 -5.04 -15.52 -7.27
N MET A 46 -5.03 -15.35 -5.95
CA MET A 46 -3.89 -14.79 -5.21
C MET A 46 -2.77 -15.80 -4.96
N ILE A 47 -2.99 -17.09 -5.25
CA ILE A 47 -1.94 -18.10 -5.15
C ILE A 47 -1.05 -18.06 -6.39
N PHE A 48 -1.63 -18.14 -7.59
CA PHE A 48 -0.87 -18.28 -8.84
C PHE A 48 -0.72 -16.95 -9.59
N GLY A 49 -1.55 -15.98 -9.32
CA GLY A 49 -1.39 -14.62 -9.85
C GLY A 49 -2.69 -13.94 -10.22
N THR A 50 -2.86 -12.75 -9.69
CA THR A 50 -3.93 -11.82 -10.08
C THR A 50 -3.32 -10.50 -10.52
N PRO A 51 -3.87 -9.85 -11.57
CA PRO A 51 -3.39 -8.54 -12.01
C PRO A 51 -3.54 -7.50 -10.90
N TYR A 52 -2.51 -6.70 -10.71
CA TYR A 52 -2.51 -5.56 -9.80
C TYR A 52 -1.83 -4.37 -10.46
N THR A 53 -2.46 -3.22 -10.42
CA THR A 53 -1.88 -1.98 -10.95
C THR A 53 -1.75 -0.94 -9.86
N SER A 54 -0.57 -0.35 -9.72
CA SER A 54 -0.32 0.74 -8.80
C SER A 54 0.54 1.81 -9.48
N TYR A 55 0.11 3.06 -9.41
CA TYR A 55 0.79 4.20 -10.02
C TYR A 55 1.18 3.97 -11.51
N SER A 56 0.23 3.41 -12.26
CA SER A 56 0.39 3.03 -13.68
C SER A 56 1.43 1.95 -13.96
N VAL A 57 1.91 1.25 -12.95
CA VAL A 57 2.78 0.08 -13.07
C VAL A 57 1.94 -1.19 -12.93
N ASN A 58 2.10 -2.12 -13.84
CA ASN A 58 1.41 -3.40 -13.83
C ASN A 58 2.26 -4.48 -13.15
N TYR A 59 1.64 -5.16 -12.21
CA TYR A 59 2.21 -6.26 -11.45
C TYR A 59 1.31 -7.49 -11.56
N THR A 60 1.88 -8.65 -11.24
CA THR A 60 1.11 -9.82 -10.84
C THR A 60 1.29 -10.03 -9.34
N MET A 61 0.21 -9.97 -8.57
CA MET A 61 0.22 -10.29 -7.15
C MET A 61 -0.07 -11.76 -6.95
N ARG A 62 0.77 -12.45 -6.18
CA ARG A 62 0.65 -13.89 -5.95
C ARG A 62 1.38 -14.33 -4.67
N ALA A 63 1.20 -15.58 -4.30
CA ALA A 63 2.08 -16.23 -3.34
C ALA A 63 3.46 -16.49 -3.97
N PRO A 64 4.56 -16.52 -3.20
CA PRO A 64 5.84 -17.00 -3.69
C PRO A 64 5.84 -18.53 -3.84
N SER A 65 6.66 -19.08 -4.72
CA SER A 65 7.01 -20.51 -4.65
C SER A 65 7.85 -20.73 -3.39
N ALA A 66 7.55 -21.80 -2.66
CA ALA A 66 8.11 -22.06 -1.33
C ALA A 66 8.85 -23.41 -1.23
N GLY A 67 8.75 -24.23 -2.28
CA GLY A 67 9.12 -25.62 -2.27
C GLY A 67 7.99 -26.51 -1.74
N SER A 68 7.99 -27.77 -2.15
CA SER A 68 6.94 -28.75 -1.81
C SER A 68 7.23 -29.51 -0.50
N GLN A 69 8.46 -29.50 -0.05
CA GLN A 69 8.87 -30.14 1.20
C GLN A 69 10.17 -29.53 1.74
N SER A 70 10.45 -29.77 3.00
CA SER A 70 11.74 -29.42 3.59
C SER A 70 12.88 -30.29 3.07
N ASN A 71 14.09 -29.76 3.06
CA ASN A 71 15.27 -30.46 2.53
C ASN A 71 15.63 -31.78 3.28
N ASN A 72 15.18 -31.91 4.51
CA ASN A 72 15.39 -33.14 5.30
C ASN A 72 14.14 -34.00 5.44
N GLY A 73 13.06 -33.66 4.74
CA GLY A 73 11.80 -34.44 4.76
C GLY A 73 11.01 -34.31 6.07
N LYS A 74 11.37 -33.37 6.94
CA LYS A 74 10.70 -33.12 8.21
C LYS A 74 10.29 -31.66 8.32
N ASP A 75 9.27 -31.39 9.09
CA ASP A 75 9.00 -30.03 9.55
C ASP A 75 10.15 -29.59 10.45
N ASP A 76 10.81 -28.51 10.05
CA ASP A 76 12.03 -28.06 10.70
C ASP A 76 12.11 -26.53 10.65
N SER A 77 12.74 -25.97 11.66
CA SER A 77 12.97 -24.54 11.78
C SER A 77 14.27 -24.05 11.12
N SER A 78 15.06 -24.96 10.54
CA SER A 78 16.43 -24.66 10.11
C SER A 78 16.74 -25.06 8.65
N THR A 79 15.80 -25.66 7.91
CA THR A 79 16.07 -26.18 6.57
C THR A 79 15.45 -25.34 5.46
N ARG A 80 16.03 -25.48 4.28
CA ARG A 80 15.50 -24.95 3.03
C ARG A 80 14.48 -25.87 2.40
N GLY A 81 13.75 -25.37 1.41
CA GLY A 81 12.79 -26.14 0.63
C GLY A 81 13.41 -26.96 -0.49
N ILE A 82 12.66 -27.95 -0.93
CA ILE A 82 12.86 -28.66 -2.19
C ILE A 82 11.60 -28.44 -3.05
N PRO A 83 11.72 -27.98 -4.28
CA PRO A 83 12.95 -27.69 -5.05
C PRO A 83 13.76 -26.52 -4.48
N LYS A 84 15.07 -26.60 -4.60
CA LYS A 84 16.02 -25.61 -4.04
C LYS A 84 15.93 -24.22 -4.69
N SER A 85 15.40 -24.17 -5.90
CA SER A 85 15.25 -22.93 -6.68
C SER A 85 13.91 -22.25 -6.47
N ASN A 86 13.26 -22.45 -5.31
CA ASN A 86 12.06 -21.72 -4.95
C ASN A 86 12.37 -20.26 -4.59
N GLU A 87 11.36 -19.40 -4.79
CA GLU A 87 11.50 -17.96 -4.55
C GLU A 87 11.69 -17.62 -3.07
N TRP A 88 11.00 -18.34 -2.20
CA TRP A 88 11.09 -18.11 -0.76
C TRP A 88 12.53 -18.18 -0.26
N ASP A 89 13.22 -19.27 -0.55
CA ASP A 89 14.61 -19.43 -0.13
C ASP A 89 15.56 -18.48 -0.85
N ALA A 90 15.29 -18.18 -2.12
CA ALA A 90 16.10 -17.26 -2.91
C ALA A 90 16.06 -15.83 -2.41
N ILE A 91 14.93 -15.39 -1.84
CA ILE A 91 14.70 -14.03 -1.40
C ILE A 91 14.90 -13.90 0.11
N LEU A 92 14.11 -14.68 0.88
CA LEU A 92 13.99 -14.50 2.32
C LEU A 92 15.15 -15.10 3.10
N ASP A 93 15.67 -16.23 2.65
CA ASP A 93 16.81 -16.86 3.32
C ASP A 93 18.10 -16.05 3.16
N LYS A 94 18.25 -15.32 2.07
CA LYS A 94 19.36 -14.37 1.90
C LYS A 94 19.26 -13.14 2.79
N ALA A 95 18.03 -12.70 3.03
CA ALA A 95 17.75 -11.51 3.81
C ALA A 95 17.84 -11.76 5.33
N ASN A 96 17.55 -13.00 5.75
CA ASN A 96 17.47 -13.42 7.14
C ASN A 96 18.23 -14.73 7.33
N GLN A 97 19.56 -14.67 7.34
CA GLN A 97 20.39 -15.86 7.51
C GLN A 97 20.39 -16.38 8.96
N ASP A 98 20.11 -15.53 9.92
CA ASP A 98 19.98 -15.95 11.31
C ASP A 98 18.51 -16.25 11.64
N TRP A 99 18.19 -17.53 11.64
CA TRP A 99 16.85 -18.03 11.93
C TRP A 99 16.39 -17.75 13.37
N LYS A 100 17.31 -17.40 14.27
CA LYS A 100 17.00 -17.04 15.66
C LYS A 100 16.62 -15.58 15.82
N ASP A 101 17.02 -14.75 14.89
CA ASP A 101 16.77 -13.33 14.93
C ASP A 101 15.61 -12.96 14.00
N ASN A 102 14.42 -12.87 14.57
CA ASN A 102 13.24 -12.43 13.88
C ASN A 102 13.12 -10.89 13.78
N THR A 103 14.16 -10.16 14.24
CA THR A 103 14.22 -8.70 14.21
C THR A 103 15.23 -8.17 13.22
N SER A 104 16.21 -8.97 12.77
CA SER A 104 17.21 -8.55 11.80
C SER A 104 16.72 -8.70 10.36
N GLY A 105 17.00 -7.71 9.57
CA GLY A 105 16.63 -7.64 8.16
C GLY A 105 15.37 -6.81 7.87
N TYR A 106 15.17 -6.52 6.60
CA TYR A 106 14.04 -5.72 6.12
C TYR A 106 12.73 -6.52 6.05
N ILE A 107 12.79 -7.84 6.14
CA ILE A 107 11.60 -8.68 6.19
C ILE A 107 11.28 -9.02 7.63
N LYS A 108 10.18 -8.48 8.11
CA LYS A 108 9.78 -8.42 9.50
C LYS A 108 8.54 -9.28 9.76
N ASN A 109 8.25 -9.44 11.04
CA ASN A 109 6.97 -9.93 11.52
C ASN A 109 6.62 -11.36 11.11
N TRP A 110 7.43 -12.28 11.57
CA TRP A 110 7.06 -13.69 11.60
C TRP A 110 5.92 -13.93 12.60
N SER A 111 6.04 -13.42 13.81
CA SER A 111 5.01 -13.34 14.86
C SER A 111 4.15 -14.60 15.05
N GLY A 112 4.77 -15.78 14.95
CA GLY A 112 4.04 -17.03 15.06
C GLY A 112 3.04 -17.29 13.93
N LYS A 113 3.29 -16.74 12.74
CA LYS A 113 2.45 -16.91 11.56
C LYS A 113 3.22 -17.56 10.42
N TYR A 114 2.66 -18.62 9.88
CA TYR A 114 3.10 -19.21 8.61
C TYR A 114 2.48 -18.47 7.45
N SER A 115 3.15 -18.50 6.30
CA SER A 115 2.61 -18.01 5.04
C SER A 115 2.45 -19.16 4.06
N PHE A 116 1.32 -19.21 3.36
CA PHE A 116 1.15 -20.13 2.24
C PHE A 116 2.10 -19.78 1.10
N GLY A 117 2.70 -20.84 0.52
CA GLY A 117 3.32 -20.79 -0.79
C GLY A 117 2.38 -21.25 -1.90
N GLN A 118 2.90 -21.26 -3.12
CA GLN A 118 2.20 -21.82 -4.28
C GLN A 118 2.16 -23.35 -4.26
N ASP A 119 3.14 -23.96 -3.60
CA ASP A 119 3.45 -25.35 -3.74
C ASP A 119 2.49 -26.26 -2.94
N ASN A 120 2.10 -27.36 -3.57
CA ASN A 120 1.51 -28.46 -2.85
C ASN A 120 2.58 -29.18 -2.03
N TYR A 121 2.21 -29.69 -0.87
CA TYR A 121 2.97 -30.75 -0.27
C TYR A 121 2.81 -32.05 -1.07
N ALA A 122 3.71 -32.99 -0.92
CA ALA A 122 3.68 -34.29 -1.63
C ALA A 122 2.35 -35.07 -1.48
N ASN A 123 1.50 -34.64 -0.56
CA ASN A 123 0.14 -35.08 -0.36
C ASN A 123 -0.82 -34.00 -0.89
N ALA A 124 -1.69 -34.35 -1.81
CA ALA A 124 -2.55 -33.39 -2.55
C ALA A 124 -3.52 -32.56 -1.70
N SER A 125 -3.78 -32.94 -0.45
CA SER A 125 -4.68 -32.20 0.46
C SER A 125 -3.98 -31.10 1.27
N ASP A 126 -2.66 -31.19 1.41
CA ASP A 126 -1.88 -30.29 2.25
C ASP A 126 -1.07 -29.31 1.42
N ARG A 127 -0.76 -28.17 2.01
CA ARG A 127 -0.03 -27.08 1.38
C ARG A 127 1.23 -26.76 2.16
N ALA A 128 2.28 -26.42 1.43
CA ALA A 128 3.52 -25.95 2.01
C ALA A 128 3.32 -24.57 2.64
N VAL A 129 3.67 -24.43 3.90
CA VAL A 129 3.71 -23.16 4.60
C VAL A 129 5.08 -22.90 5.17
N ARG A 130 5.48 -21.63 5.16
CA ARG A 130 6.80 -21.18 5.60
C ARG A 130 6.67 -19.98 6.55
N GLY A 131 7.71 -19.79 7.34
CA GLY A 131 7.78 -18.65 8.25
C GLY A 131 7.62 -19.05 9.70
N TYR A 132 6.69 -18.48 10.43
CA TYR A 132 6.42 -18.63 11.85
C TYR A 132 7.42 -17.89 12.75
N GLY A 133 8.64 -18.36 12.86
CA GLY A 133 9.70 -17.74 13.67
C GLY A 133 10.85 -17.20 12.82
N SER A 134 11.00 -17.67 11.60
CA SER A 134 12.07 -17.27 10.68
C SER A 134 11.77 -17.71 9.26
N ALA A 135 12.56 -17.23 8.30
CA ALA A 135 12.44 -17.63 6.89
C ALA A 135 12.59 -19.14 6.67
N ARG A 136 13.34 -19.83 7.51
CA ARG A 136 13.62 -21.27 7.35
C ARG A 136 12.58 -22.19 7.97
N TYR A 137 11.63 -21.66 8.70
CA TYR A 137 10.63 -22.50 9.35
C TYR A 137 9.68 -23.11 8.34
N TRP A 138 9.50 -24.43 8.45
CA TRP A 138 8.65 -25.25 7.61
C TRP A 138 7.51 -25.87 8.39
N ASN A 139 6.35 -25.99 7.75
CA ASN A 139 5.30 -26.90 8.16
C ASN A 139 4.55 -27.38 6.92
N SER A 140 4.21 -28.66 6.89
CA SER A 140 3.55 -29.33 5.77
C SER A 140 2.16 -29.87 6.12
N HIS A 141 1.67 -29.61 7.32
CA HIS A 141 0.43 -30.21 7.84
C HIS A 141 -0.78 -29.27 7.77
N TYR A 142 -0.71 -28.23 6.96
CA TYR A 142 -1.85 -27.34 6.77
C TYR A 142 -2.66 -27.74 5.56
N SER A 143 -3.91 -28.20 5.80
CA SER A 143 -4.87 -28.49 4.75
C SER A 143 -5.15 -27.24 3.91
N ALA A 144 -5.44 -27.45 2.63
CA ALA A 144 -5.94 -26.39 1.76
C ALA A 144 -7.30 -25.84 2.21
N LEU A 145 -8.05 -26.63 2.97
CA LEU A 145 -9.36 -26.30 3.51
C LEU A 145 -9.28 -25.98 5.00
N GLY A 146 -9.93 -24.91 5.39
CA GLY A 146 -10.05 -24.51 6.78
C GLY A 146 -9.00 -23.50 7.22
N SER A 147 -9.49 -22.34 7.59
CA SER A 147 -8.65 -21.25 8.11
C SER A 147 -8.06 -21.63 9.47
N HIS A 148 -6.82 -21.23 9.68
CA HIS A 148 -6.11 -21.46 10.93
C HIS A 148 -5.50 -20.13 11.42
N PRO A 149 -5.60 -19.81 12.72
CA PRO A 149 -5.14 -18.51 13.24
C PRO A 149 -3.64 -18.25 13.05
N ASN A 150 -2.86 -19.30 12.84
CA ASN A 150 -1.42 -19.20 12.60
C ASN A 150 -1.02 -19.23 11.12
N VAL A 151 -1.98 -19.28 10.21
CA VAL A 151 -1.69 -19.28 8.76
C VAL A 151 -2.13 -17.97 8.16
N SER A 152 -1.31 -17.47 7.26
CA SER A 152 -1.39 -16.12 6.75
C SER A 152 -1.01 -16.05 5.27
N PHE A 153 -1.13 -14.86 4.72
CA PHE A 153 -0.73 -14.55 3.35
C PHE A 153 0.35 -13.46 3.34
N ARG A 154 1.48 -13.78 2.72
CA ARG A 154 2.58 -12.85 2.41
C ARG A 154 2.73 -12.78 0.90
N PRO A 155 2.15 -11.77 0.24
CA PRO A 155 2.22 -11.66 -1.20
C PRO A 155 3.59 -11.25 -1.70
N VAL A 156 3.86 -11.61 -2.94
CA VAL A 156 4.84 -10.99 -3.80
C VAL A 156 4.17 -10.23 -4.93
N LEU A 157 4.79 -9.15 -5.37
CA LEU A 157 4.43 -8.42 -6.58
C LEU A 157 5.50 -8.67 -7.62
N GLU A 158 5.16 -9.41 -8.66
CA GLU A 158 6.04 -9.64 -9.80
C GLU A 158 5.88 -8.52 -10.81
N VAL A 159 6.98 -7.90 -11.19
CA VAL A 159 7.00 -6.90 -12.26
C VAL A 159 6.91 -7.60 -13.60
N LEU A 160 5.89 -7.26 -14.39
CA LEU A 160 5.60 -7.93 -15.67
C LEU A 160 6.66 -7.69 -16.75
N ASN A 161 7.47 -6.65 -16.61
CA ASN A 161 8.59 -6.39 -17.50
C ASN A 161 9.83 -6.00 -16.67
N PRO A 162 10.61 -6.98 -16.17
CA PRO A 162 11.77 -6.72 -15.33
C PRO A 162 12.89 -5.96 -16.04
N ASP A 163 12.96 -5.99 -17.36
CA ASP A 163 13.95 -5.24 -18.14
C ASP A 163 13.73 -3.72 -18.03
N THR A 164 12.57 -3.29 -17.59
CA THR A 164 12.24 -1.89 -17.36
C THR A 164 12.50 -1.41 -15.93
N LEU A 165 13.08 -2.23 -15.06
CA LEU A 165 13.57 -1.84 -13.72
C LEU A 165 14.87 -1.03 -13.82
N GLY A 166 14.94 -0.11 -14.71
CA GLY A 166 16.07 0.75 -14.93
C GLY A 166 15.60 2.15 -15.29
N SER A 167 16.51 2.95 -15.82
CA SER A 167 16.31 4.37 -16.09
C SER A 167 15.07 4.74 -16.90
N ASP A 168 14.52 3.81 -17.68
CA ASP A 168 13.47 4.14 -18.66
C ASP A 168 12.07 3.61 -18.30
N GLY A 169 11.95 2.70 -17.34
CA GLY A 169 10.68 2.03 -17.04
C GLY A 169 9.99 2.49 -15.77
N LEU A 170 10.70 2.47 -14.67
CA LEU A 170 10.18 2.80 -13.34
C LEU A 170 11.02 3.89 -12.69
N LYS A 171 10.39 4.75 -11.94
CA LYS A 171 11.10 5.71 -11.09
C LYS A 171 10.57 5.68 -9.66
N VAL A 172 11.41 6.11 -8.74
CA VAL A 172 11.06 6.33 -7.35
C VAL A 172 10.60 7.77 -7.14
N VAL A 173 9.51 7.94 -6.42
CA VAL A 173 9.07 9.24 -5.89
C VAL A 173 9.14 9.16 -4.37
N THR A 174 9.79 10.14 -3.77
CA THR A 174 9.90 10.25 -2.31
C THR A 174 8.70 11.00 -1.75
N LEU A 175 8.05 10.43 -0.75
CA LEU A 175 7.04 11.08 0.07
C LEU A 175 7.70 11.51 1.38
N ASP A 176 8.02 12.78 1.50
CA ASP A 176 8.56 13.40 2.71
C ASP A 176 7.40 13.72 3.65
N LEU A 177 7.39 13.09 4.80
CA LEU A 177 6.32 13.26 5.78
C LEU A 177 6.37 14.59 6.54
N ASN A 178 7.41 15.38 6.33
CA ASN A 178 7.56 16.74 6.90
C ASN A 178 7.26 16.78 8.42
N GLY A 179 7.88 15.86 9.15
CA GLY A 179 7.68 15.70 10.60
C GLY A 179 6.41 14.92 10.99
N GLY A 180 5.53 14.60 10.05
CA GLY A 180 4.41 13.69 10.27
C GLY A 180 4.87 12.24 10.39
N LYS A 181 3.92 11.32 10.58
CA LYS A 181 4.19 9.89 10.74
C LYS A 181 3.21 9.06 9.92
N LEU A 182 3.68 7.91 9.46
CA LEU A 182 2.86 6.81 8.99
C LEU A 182 2.96 5.66 10.01
N GLY A 183 1.86 5.38 10.70
CA GLY A 183 1.92 4.50 11.87
C GLY A 183 2.86 5.07 12.93
N GLY A 184 3.85 4.28 13.35
CA GLY A 184 4.87 4.73 14.31
C GLY A 184 6.12 5.38 13.69
N SER A 185 6.27 5.37 12.35
CA SER A 185 7.48 5.81 11.65
C SER A 185 7.35 7.22 11.09
N SER A 186 8.39 8.03 11.26
CA SER A 186 8.55 9.35 10.63
C SER A 186 9.50 9.33 9.42
N GLU A 187 9.92 8.14 8.98
CA GLU A 187 10.79 7.99 7.82
C GLU A 187 10.05 8.33 6.52
N ASP A 188 10.78 8.87 5.54
CA ASP A 188 10.28 9.11 4.21
C ASP A 188 9.81 7.80 3.55
N ILE A 189 8.73 7.89 2.79
CA ILE A 189 8.17 6.76 2.06
C ILE A 189 8.67 6.82 0.61
N GLN A 190 9.01 5.67 0.07
CA GLN A 190 9.37 5.52 -1.34
C GLN A 190 8.22 4.83 -2.07
N ILE A 191 7.70 5.46 -3.13
CA ILE A 191 6.73 4.83 -4.02
C ILE A 191 7.32 4.63 -5.41
N ILE A 192 6.88 3.59 -6.09
CA ILE A 192 7.26 3.27 -7.46
C ILE A 192 6.18 3.78 -8.39
N VAL A 193 6.58 4.58 -9.37
CA VAL A 193 5.69 5.09 -10.42
C VAL A 193 6.26 4.77 -11.80
N LYS A 194 5.40 4.77 -12.82
CA LYS A 194 5.83 4.60 -14.20
C LYS A 194 6.59 5.85 -14.65
N ASN A 195 7.80 5.68 -15.14
CA ASN A 195 8.60 6.80 -15.65
C ASN A 195 7.93 7.45 -16.86
N GLY A 196 8.02 8.76 -16.96
CA GLY A 196 7.44 9.54 -18.06
C GLY A 196 5.90 9.64 -18.05
N SER A 197 5.22 9.07 -17.06
CA SER A 197 3.77 9.13 -16.93
C SER A 197 3.35 9.95 -15.71
N THR A 198 2.18 10.59 -15.81
CA THR A 198 1.51 11.18 -14.63
C THR A 198 1.14 10.06 -13.65
N PHE A 199 1.08 10.40 -12.39
CA PHE A 199 0.64 9.47 -11.34
C PHE A 199 -0.33 10.17 -10.39
N THR A 200 -1.04 9.39 -9.59
CA THR A 200 -2.00 9.92 -8.63
C THR A 200 -1.29 10.27 -7.32
N ALA A 201 -1.52 11.47 -6.80
CA ALA A 201 -1.02 11.85 -5.47
C ALA A 201 -1.55 10.89 -4.40
N PRO A 202 -0.71 10.36 -3.51
CA PRO A 202 -1.14 9.40 -2.50
C PRO A 202 -2.23 9.97 -1.58
N MET A 203 -3.10 9.09 -1.11
CA MET A 203 -4.10 9.44 -0.10
C MET A 203 -3.42 9.70 1.25
N SER A 204 -4.01 10.57 2.07
CA SER A 204 -3.48 10.91 3.39
C SER A 204 -3.85 9.91 4.49
N GLY A 205 -4.62 8.87 4.17
CA GLY A 205 -5.06 7.88 5.15
C GLY A 205 -3.90 7.20 5.88
N GLY A 206 -3.97 7.17 7.20
CA GLY A 206 -2.90 6.62 8.05
C GLY A 206 -1.76 7.58 8.37
N LEU A 207 -1.72 8.77 7.75
CA LEU A 207 -0.74 9.80 8.11
C LEU A 207 -1.24 10.61 9.31
N THR A 208 -0.34 10.87 10.25
CA THR A 208 -0.56 11.75 11.39
C THR A 208 0.32 12.98 11.29
N ARG A 209 -0.20 14.12 11.72
CA ARG A 209 0.52 15.39 11.75
C ARG A 209 1.64 15.38 12.79
N PRO A 210 2.62 16.28 12.72
CA PRO A 210 3.69 16.40 13.72
C PRO A 210 3.17 16.65 15.13
N ASP A 211 2.02 17.33 15.28
CA ASP A 211 1.33 17.58 16.55
C ASP A 211 0.47 16.39 17.04
N GLY A 212 0.42 15.31 16.28
CA GLY A 212 -0.38 14.12 16.60
C GLY A 212 -1.84 14.19 16.14
N ASP A 213 -2.30 15.33 15.62
CA ASP A 213 -3.63 15.46 15.04
C ASP A 213 -3.71 14.74 13.69
N THR A 214 -4.84 14.12 13.38
CA THR A 214 -5.14 13.53 12.07
C THR A 214 -5.83 14.53 11.13
N GLY A 215 -5.89 15.77 11.50
CA GLY A 215 -6.52 16.96 10.97
C GLY A 215 -7.01 16.97 9.52
N SER A 216 -7.97 17.84 9.27
CA SER A 216 -8.77 17.86 8.04
C SER A 216 -8.08 18.43 6.81
N TYR A 217 -7.00 19.19 6.96
CA TYR A 217 -6.26 19.76 5.84
C TYR A 217 -4.98 19.00 5.57
N PHE A 218 -4.84 18.57 4.35
CA PHE A 218 -3.65 17.91 3.87
C PHE A 218 -3.47 18.15 2.36
N MET A 219 -2.26 18.53 1.97
CA MET A 219 -1.85 18.64 0.57
C MET A 219 -0.44 18.07 0.41
N TRP A 220 -0.07 17.75 -0.80
CA TRP A 220 1.29 17.42 -1.17
C TRP A 220 1.94 18.59 -1.91
N LEU A 221 3.08 19.07 -1.45
CA LEU A 221 3.91 20.01 -2.21
C LEU A 221 4.87 19.22 -3.10
N GLY A 222 4.71 19.35 -4.40
CA GLY A 222 5.61 18.72 -5.37
C GLY A 222 6.96 19.41 -5.47
N SER A 223 7.98 18.68 -5.91
CA SER A 223 9.32 19.21 -6.22
C SER A 223 9.31 20.31 -7.28
N ASN A 224 8.24 20.46 -8.02
CA ASN A 224 7.99 21.55 -8.97
C ASN A 224 7.32 22.79 -8.34
N GLY A 225 7.16 22.82 -7.03
CA GLY A 225 6.58 23.94 -6.28
C GLY A 225 5.05 24.03 -6.31
N LYS A 226 4.34 23.06 -6.91
CA LYS A 226 2.88 23.02 -6.96
C LYS A 226 2.29 22.17 -5.86
N LEU A 227 1.09 22.53 -5.40
CA LEU A 227 0.32 21.76 -4.42
C LEU A 227 -0.63 20.81 -5.13
N TYR A 228 -0.72 19.59 -4.59
CA TYR A 228 -1.59 18.52 -5.07
C TYR A 228 -2.45 17.99 -3.94
N ALA A 229 -3.75 17.97 -4.13
CA ALA A 229 -4.65 17.27 -3.20
C ALA A 229 -4.41 15.76 -3.29
N PRO A 230 -4.66 15.00 -2.21
CA PRO A 230 -4.72 13.54 -2.29
C PRO A 230 -5.65 13.10 -3.41
N GLY A 231 -5.21 12.16 -4.25
CA GLY A 231 -5.96 11.71 -5.42
C GLY A 231 -5.80 12.58 -6.69
N ALA A 232 -5.14 13.74 -6.61
CA ALA A 232 -4.89 14.59 -7.78
C ALA A 232 -3.83 14.00 -8.72
N SER A 233 -3.90 14.36 -10.00
CA SER A 233 -2.88 13.98 -10.98
C SER A 233 -1.60 14.80 -10.77
N VAL A 234 -0.48 14.09 -10.68
CA VAL A 234 0.87 14.66 -10.49
C VAL A 234 1.67 14.47 -11.78
N PRO A 235 2.33 15.52 -12.30
CA PRO A 235 3.14 15.41 -13.51
C PRO A 235 4.34 14.47 -13.36
N ALA A 236 4.78 13.94 -14.49
CA ALA A 236 5.86 12.97 -14.55
C ALA A 236 7.22 13.48 -14.09
N ASP A 237 7.46 14.79 -14.09
CA ASP A 237 8.70 15.43 -13.66
C ASP A 237 8.84 15.55 -12.14
N VAL A 238 7.76 15.39 -11.39
CA VAL A 238 7.79 15.43 -9.92
C VAL A 238 8.48 14.18 -9.38
N THR A 239 9.51 14.40 -8.56
CA THR A 239 10.32 13.34 -7.94
C THR A 239 10.17 13.26 -6.43
N LYS A 240 9.57 14.28 -5.83
CA LYS A 240 9.33 14.37 -4.39
C LYS A 240 7.98 15.05 -4.12
N LEU A 241 7.26 14.53 -3.18
CA LEU A 241 6.05 15.12 -2.62
C LEU A 241 6.28 15.32 -1.12
N THR A 242 6.17 16.55 -0.65
CA THR A 242 6.33 16.90 0.77
C THR A 242 4.96 17.15 1.39
N ALA A 243 4.67 16.48 2.49
CA ALA A 243 3.41 16.64 3.21
C ALA A 243 3.26 18.07 3.71
N GLN A 244 2.12 18.69 3.40
CA GLN A 244 1.73 20.00 3.91
C GLN A 244 0.52 19.82 4.79
N PHE A 245 0.74 20.00 6.06
CA PHE A 245 -0.32 20.07 7.06
C PHE A 245 -0.79 21.52 7.18
N ALA A 246 -2.02 21.76 7.62
CA ALA A 246 -2.58 23.11 7.70
C ALA A 246 -1.60 24.06 8.37
N LEU A 247 -1.20 25.09 7.65
CA LEU A 247 -0.48 26.20 8.24
C LEU A 247 -1.53 27.08 8.91
N SER A 248 -1.64 26.96 10.22
CA SER A 248 -2.63 27.70 11.00
C SER A 248 -2.62 29.21 10.73
N GLU A 249 -1.45 29.76 10.44
CA GLU A 249 -1.29 31.17 10.16
C GLU A 249 -1.79 31.61 8.77
N GLN A 250 -1.77 30.73 7.76
CA GLN A 250 -2.23 31.08 6.40
C GLN A 250 -3.75 31.02 6.24
N PHE A 251 -4.44 30.28 7.09
CA PHE A 251 -5.88 30.06 7.00
C PHE A 251 -6.65 30.53 8.24
N THR A 252 -6.01 31.30 9.11
CA THR A 252 -6.71 31.88 10.26
C THR A 252 -7.58 33.04 9.80
N LEU A 253 -8.88 32.84 9.86
CA LEU A 253 -9.85 33.91 9.64
C LEU A 253 -9.74 34.92 10.77
N LYS A 254 -9.64 36.22 10.43
CA LYS A 254 -9.56 37.29 11.40
C LYS A 254 -10.96 37.85 11.66
N PRO A 255 -11.47 37.83 12.89
CA PRO A 255 -12.72 38.51 13.22
C PRO A 255 -12.68 39.98 12.77
N GLY A 256 -13.72 40.42 12.08
CA GLY A 256 -13.78 41.74 11.45
C GLY A 256 -13.13 41.80 10.07
N GLY A 257 -12.47 40.74 9.61
CA GLY A 257 -11.94 40.63 8.24
C GLY A 257 -13.04 40.45 7.21
N THR A 258 -12.87 41.04 6.02
CA THR A 258 -13.81 40.94 4.90
C THR A 258 -13.35 39.88 3.92
N TYR A 259 -14.25 38.98 3.56
CA TYR A 259 -14.03 37.88 2.62
C TYR A 259 -15.14 37.92 1.58
N TYR A 260 -14.82 37.50 0.34
CA TYR A 260 -15.76 37.60 -0.78
C TYR A 260 -16.26 36.22 -1.18
N PHE A 261 -17.56 36.11 -1.46
CA PHE A 261 -18.20 34.86 -1.84
C PHE A 261 -18.97 35.01 -3.15
N ASP A 262 -18.96 34.00 -3.97
CA ASP A 262 -19.74 33.90 -5.21
C ASP A 262 -21.17 33.42 -4.90
N LEU A 263 -22.14 34.28 -5.06
CA LEU A 263 -23.56 33.96 -4.89
C LEU A 263 -24.32 33.95 -6.22
N SER A 264 -23.64 34.09 -7.36
CA SER A 264 -24.28 34.25 -8.68
C SER A 264 -25.17 33.04 -9.05
N ALA A 265 -24.84 31.87 -8.62
CA ALA A 265 -25.59 30.63 -8.88
C ALA A 265 -26.72 30.34 -7.88
N MET A 266 -26.90 31.21 -6.85
CA MET A 266 -27.85 30.92 -5.77
C MET A 266 -29.31 31.28 -6.11
N GLY A 267 -29.56 31.97 -7.22
CA GLY A 267 -30.92 32.33 -7.62
C GLY A 267 -31.65 33.20 -6.61
N ILE A 268 -30.94 34.10 -5.91
CA ILE A 268 -31.50 34.97 -4.89
C ILE A 268 -32.56 35.87 -5.57
N PRO A 269 -33.83 35.86 -5.14
CA PRO A 269 -34.86 36.65 -5.77
C PRO A 269 -34.73 38.16 -5.44
N GLY A 270 -35.19 39.01 -6.35
CA GLY A 270 -35.19 40.44 -6.20
C GLY A 270 -34.21 41.16 -7.14
N THR A 271 -34.08 42.47 -6.96
CA THR A 271 -33.14 43.27 -7.72
C THR A 271 -31.83 43.37 -6.96
N VAL A 272 -30.72 43.15 -7.64
CA VAL A 272 -29.39 43.25 -7.02
C VAL A 272 -29.17 44.68 -6.56
N ASN A 273 -28.64 44.81 -5.34
CA ASN A 273 -28.34 46.13 -4.74
C ASN A 273 -27.15 46.76 -5.51
N ASP A 274 -27.38 47.96 -6.04
CA ASP A 274 -26.39 48.74 -6.79
C ASP A 274 -25.23 49.27 -5.92
N ALA A 275 -25.37 49.20 -4.62
CA ALA A 275 -24.28 49.53 -3.67
C ALA A 275 -23.22 48.37 -3.55
N LEU A 276 -23.51 47.18 -4.09
CA LEU A 276 -22.52 46.10 -4.10
C LEU A 276 -21.40 46.44 -5.10
N PRO A 277 -20.16 46.04 -4.79
CA PRO A 277 -19.04 46.27 -5.69
C PRO A 277 -19.13 45.47 -6.99
N ASP A 278 -19.96 44.40 -7.01
CA ASP A 278 -20.19 43.56 -8.15
C ASP A 278 -21.69 43.25 -8.34
N SER A 279 -22.28 43.76 -9.40
CA SER A 279 -23.69 43.56 -9.73
C SER A 279 -23.99 42.11 -10.21
N THR A 280 -22.99 41.30 -10.49
CA THR A 280 -23.15 39.92 -10.93
C THR A 280 -23.16 38.91 -9.78
N LEU A 281 -22.96 39.36 -8.56
CA LEU A 281 -22.89 38.60 -7.32
C LEU A 281 -21.72 37.58 -7.27
N HIS A 282 -20.71 37.69 -8.13
CA HIS A 282 -19.52 36.84 -8.05
C HIS A 282 -18.62 37.20 -6.84
N TYR A 283 -18.64 38.47 -6.39
CA TYR A 283 -17.79 38.95 -5.31
C TYR A 283 -18.61 39.73 -4.26
N VAL A 284 -19.43 38.98 -3.51
CA VAL A 284 -20.24 39.58 -2.43
C VAL A 284 -19.43 39.61 -1.14
N PRO A 285 -19.22 40.80 -0.51
CA PRO A 285 -18.43 40.89 0.70
C PRO A 285 -19.18 40.42 1.93
N PHE A 286 -18.50 39.63 2.76
CA PHE A 286 -18.96 39.18 4.07
C PHE A 286 -17.91 39.48 5.12
N THR A 287 -18.32 39.93 6.29
CA THR A 287 -17.42 40.10 7.43
C THR A 287 -17.43 38.84 8.30
N TYR A 288 -16.26 38.26 8.57
CA TYR A 288 -16.14 37.17 9.51
C TYR A 288 -16.40 37.67 10.94
N ALA A 289 -17.50 37.23 11.53
CA ALA A 289 -17.93 37.66 12.87
C ALA A 289 -17.27 36.85 14.01
N GLY A 290 -16.46 35.83 13.70
CA GLY A 290 -15.93 34.93 14.71
C GLY A 290 -16.92 33.81 15.07
N THR A 291 -16.53 33.01 16.06
CA THR A 291 -17.41 31.95 16.59
C THR A 291 -18.43 32.56 17.55
N VAL A 292 -19.70 32.29 17.26
CA VAL A 292 -20.82 32.78 18.13
C VAL A 292 -21.56 31.56 18.70
N ASN A 293 -21.98 31.70 19.94
CA ASN A 293 -22.86 30.71 20.58
C ASN A 293 -24.28 31.18 20.46
N ALA A 294 -24.97 30.77 19.41
CA ALA A 294 -26.36 31.17 19.14
C ALA A 294 -27.14 29.95 18.57
N TYR A 295 -28.44 30.00 18.70
CA TYR A 295 -29.32 29.02 18.06
C TYR A 295 -29.67 29.44 16.63
N LYS A 296 -29.97 28.48 15.79
CA LYS A 296 -30.61 28.70 14.48
C LYS A 296 -32.01 28.07 14.48
N LEU A 297 -32.94 28.75 13.86
CA LEU A 297 -34.26 28.18 13.62
C LEU A 297 -34.21 27.15 12.49
N THR A 298 -34.91 26.05 12.66
CA THR A 298 -35.29 25.16 11.58
C THR A 298 -36.71 25.49 11.10
N SER A 299 -37.09 24.99 9.93
CA SER A 299 -38.45 25.24 9.39
C SER A 299 -39.57 24.79 10.34
N GLU A 300 -39.31 23.81 11.20
CA GLU A 300 -40.28 23.28 12.18
C GLU A 300 -40.45 24.20 13.42
N MET A 301 -39.51 25.10 13.63
CA MET A 301 -39.51 26.05 14.76
C MET A 301 -40.04 27.44 14.36
N ALA A 302 -40.29 27.66 13.08
CA ALA A 302 -40.71 28.93 12.52
C ALA A 302 -42.22 29.12 12.42
N THR A 303 -43.01 28.20 13.00
CA THR A 303 -44.49 28.24 13.01
C THR A 303 -45.05 28.74 14.33
#